data_cead3cc98dccec2c0098223d5ca0e6f3
#
_entry.id   cead3cc98dccec2c0098223d5ca0e6f3
#
_cell.length_a   1.000
_cell.length_b   1.000
_cell.length_c   1.000
_cell.angle_alpha   90.00
_cell.angle_beta   90.00
_cell.angle_gamma   90.00
#
_symmetry.space_group_name_H-M   'P 1'
#
loop_
_entity.id
_entity.type
_entity.pdbx_description
1 polymer ?
#
loop_
_entity_poly.entity_id
_entity_poly.type
_entity_poly.pdbx_seq_one_letter_code
_entity_poly.pdbx_strand_id
1 'polypeptide(L)'
;LGDVYKRQVDITIADQHGNELDMGTHVDHLGPEANIDKEQQLVARGVITEQARNNRILLRKVMAAGGWKPLRSEWWHFNLRSRAIARSRYKRLDF
;
A
#
# COMPACT_ATOMS: atom_id res chain seq x y z
N LEU A 1 19.20 8.47 -16.32
CA LEU A 1 18.33 8.73 -15.21
C LEU A 1 17.39 7.57 -14.99
N GLY A 2 17.31 7.11 -13.81
CA GLY A 2 16.41 6.03 -13.46
C GLY A 2 15.14 6.53 -12.81
N ASP A 3 14.43 5.62 -12.19
CA ASP A 3 13.25 5.95 -11.43
C ASP A 3 13.66 6.62 -10.13
N VAL A 4 12.84 7.57 -9.71
CA VAL A 4 13.06 8.29 -8.47
C VAL A 4 11.81 8.22 -7.64
N TYR A 5 11.95 7.94 -6.35
CA TYR A 5 10.81 7.99 -5.46
C TYR A 5 10.61 9.40 -5.00
N LYS A 6 9.49 9.99 -5.41
CA LYS A 6 9.17 11.37 -5.09
C LYS A 6 8.44 11.51 -3.78
N ARG A 7 7.61 10.56 -3.44
CA ARG A 7 6.76 10.63 -2.26
C ARG A 7 6.61 9.28 -1.62
N GLN A 8 6.39 9.31 -0.33
CA GLN A 8 6.09 8.13 0.45
C GLN A 8 4.91 8.46 1.34
N VAL A 9 3.96 7.54 1.45
CA VAL A 9 2.82 7.73 2.32
C VAL A 9 2.55 6.47 3.11
N ASP A 10 2.05 6.64 4.33
CA ASP A 10 1.51 5.58 5.15
C ASP A 10 0.01 5.80 5.18
N ILE A 11 -0.77 4.79 4.79
CA ILE A 11 -2.19 4.97 4.60
C ILE A 11 -2.94 3.71 5.00
N THR A 12 -4.15 3.89 5.51
CA THR A 12 -5.06 2.80 5.81
C THR A 12 -6.46 3.15 5.29
N ILE A 13 -7.42 2.26 5.51
CA ILE A 13 -8.79 2.49 5.09
C ILE A 13 -9.66 2.67 6.31
N ALA A 14 -10.53 3.66 6.28
CA ALA A 14 -11.53 3.86 7.32
C ALA A 14 -12.92 3.85 6.70
N ASP A 15 -13.92 3.49 7.51
CA ASP A 15 -15.30 3.53 7.06
C ASP A 15 -15.84 4.96 7.14
N GLN A 16 -17.11 5.13 6.77
CA GLN A 16 -17.73 6.46 6.74
C GLN A 16 -17.87 7.09 8.12
N HIS A 17 -17.69 6.32 9.18
CA HIS A 17 -17.77 6.82 10.56
C HIS A 17 -16.39 7.11 11.14
N GLY A 18 -15.34 6.94 10.35
CA GLY A 18 -13.98 7.19 10.80
C GLY A 18 -13.31 6.02 11.49
N ASN A 19 -13.95 4.86 11.51
CA ASN A 19 -13.36 3.67 12.13
C ASN A 19 -12.47 2.95 11.12
N GLU A 20 -11.26 2.60 11.53
CA GLU A 20 -10.37 1.87 10.64
C GLU A 20 -10.89 0.47 10.39
N LEU A 21 -10.77 0.01 9.15
CA LEU A 21 -11.09 -1.37 8.82
C LEU A 21 -10.05 -2.30 9.40
N ASP A 22 -10.41 -3.57 9.55
CA ASP A 22 -9.48 -4.58 10.01
C ASP A 22 -8.42 -4.80 8.94
N MET A 23 -7.22 -4.37 9.22
CA MET A 23 -6.06 -4.56 8.32
C MET A 23 -5.09 -5.59 8.89
N GLY A 24 -5.43 -6.21 10.01
CA GLY A 24 -4.62 -7.24 10.65
C GLY A 24 -3.60 -6.73 11.63
N THR A 25 -3.03 -5.57 11.38
CA THR A 25 -2.12 -4.89 12.32
C THR A 25 -2.39 -3.40 12.25
N HIS A 26 -1.84 -2.68 13.22
CA HIS A 26 -1.84 -1.22 13.14
C HIS A 26 -0.80 -0.76 12.12
N VAL A 27 -0.97 0.45 11.63
CA VAL A 27 0.08 1.14 10.87
C VAL A 27 1.30 1.24 11.78
N ASP A 28 2.47 1.10 11.20
CA ASP A 28 3.75 1.14 11.92
C ASP A 28 4.08 -0.11 12.75
N HIS A 29 3.24 -1.14 12.69
CA HIS A 29 3.56 -2.39 13.37
C HIS A 29 4.78 -3.05 12.72
N LEU A 30 5.83 -3.29 13.50
CA LEU A 30 7.03 -3.94 13.02
C LEU A 30 6.92 -5.44 13.23
N GLY A 31 7.10 -6.21 12.18
CA GLY A 31 7.09 -7.66 12.29
C GLY A 31 6.53 -8.32 11.03
N PRO A 32 6.64 -9.65 10.96
CA PRO A 32 6.19 -10.39 9.79
C PRO A 32 4.69 -10.28 9.53
N GLU A 33 3.90 -9.94 10.55
CA GLU A 33 2.46 -9.80 10.40
C GLU A 33 2.07 -8.67 9.45
N ALA A 34 2.97 -7.71 9.23
CA ALA A 34 2.73 -6.59 8.32
C ALA A 34 3.15 -6.90 6.88
N ASN A 35 3.83 -8.02 6.64
CA ASN A 35 4.43 -8.34 5.35
C ASN A 35 3.37 -8.79 4.35
N ILE A 36 3.32 -8.13 3.19
CA ILE A 36 2.30 -8.44 2.19
C ILE A 36 2.57 -9.73 1.43
N ASP A 37 3.80 -10.18 1.39
CA ASP A 37 4.13 -11.43 0.70
C ASP A 37 3.72 -12.67 1.49
N LYS A 38 3.42 -12.50 2.77
CA LYS A 38 3.09 -13.61 3.65
C LYS A 38 1.61 -13.67 4.03
N GLU A 39 0.78 -12.87 3.38
CA GLU A 39 -0.63 -12.75 3.79
C GLU A 39 -1.38 -14.05 3.75
N GLN A 40 -1.13 -14.88 2.75
CA GLN A 40 -1.80 -16.15 2.65
C GLN A 40 -1.45 -17.06 3.82
N GLN A 41 -0.17 -17.10 4.19
CA GLN A 41 0.28 -17.89 5.33
C GLN A 41 -0.26 -17.34 6.63
N LEU A 42 -0.30 -16.02 6.76
CA LEU A 42 -0.80 -15.37 7.97
C LEU A 42 -2.28 -15.69 8.21
N VAL A 43 -3.06 -15.72 7.14
CA VAL A 43 -4.47 -16.11 7.25
C VAL A 43 -4.58 -17.59 7.63
N ALA A 44 -3.82 -18.44 6.97
CA ALA A 44 -3.87 -19.88 7.23
C ALA A 44 -3.51 -20.21 8.67
N ARG A 45 -2.64 -19.42 9.28
CA ARG A 45 -2.21 -19.62 10.67
C ARG A 45 -3.06 -18.86 11.67
N GLY A 46 -4.07 -18.15 11.23
CA GLY A 46 -4.95 -17.40 12.11
C GLY A 46 -4.35 -16.12 12.67
N VAL A 47 -3.25 -15.64 12.10
CA VAL A 47 -2.60 -14.42 12.59
C VAL A 47 -3.35 -13.18 12.17
N ILE A 48 -3.84 -13.17 10.92
CA ILE A 48 -4.73 -12.10 10.45
C ILE A 48 -5.98 -12.76 9.89
N THR A 49 -7.08 -11.98 9.79
CA THR A 49 -8.33 -12.51 9.26
C THR A 49 -8.31 -12.48 7.74
N GLU A 50 -9.19 -13.28 7.14
CA GLU A 50 -9.41 -13.24 5.70
C GLU A 50 -9.88 -11.85 5.29
N GLN A 51 -10.72 -11.23 6.11
CA GLN A 51 -11.21 -9.88 5.84
C GLN A 51 -10.06 -8.87 5.82
N ALA A 52 -9.12 -9.00 6.75
CA ALA A 52 -7.96 -8.12 6.80
C ALA A 52 -7.12 -8.26 5.52
N ARG A 53 -6.93 -9.50 5.07
CA ARG A 53 -6.21 -9.73 3.83
C ARG A 53 -6.92 -9.08 2.65
N ASN A 54 -8.24 -9.25 2.56
CA ASN A 54 -9.02 -8.64 1.48
C ASN A 54 -8.94 -7.12 1.52
N ASN A 55 -8.96 -6.55 2.71
CA ASN A 55 -8.84 -5.09 2.86
C ASN A 55 -7.48 -4.59 2.43
N ARG A 56 -6.41 -5.33 2.74
CA ARG A 56 -5.07 -4.97 2.28
C ARG A 56 -4.98 -5.02 0.75
N ILE A 57 -5.58 -6.05 0.15
CA ILE A 57 -5.58 -6.18 -1.30
C ILE A 57 -6.33 -5.02 -1.94
N LEU A 58 -7.46 -4.64 -1.37
CA LEU A 58 -8.23 -3.50 -1.85
C LEU A 58 -7.40 -2.22 -1.80
N LEU A 59 -6.71 -2.00 -0.68
CA LEU A 59 -5.86 -0.83 -0.53
C LEU A 59 -4.79 -0.79 -1.63
N ARG A 60 -4.12 -1.91 -1.86
CA ARG A 60 -3.10 -1.98 -2.90
C ARG A 60 -3.66 -1.68 -4.28
N LYS A 61 -4.86 -2.18 -4.58
CA LYS A 61 -5.49 -1.92 -5.88
C LYS A 61 -5.80 -0.45 -6.08
N VAL A 62 -6.35 0.19 -5.06
CA VAL A 62 -6.67 1.61 -5.12
C VAL A 62 -5.41 2.43 -5.31
N MET A 63 -4.39 2.12 -4.52
CA MET A 63 -3.13 2.87 -4.59
C MET A 63 -2.42 2.64 -5.93
N ALA A 64 -2.45 1.42 -6.45
CA ALA A 64 -1.84 1.13 -7.73
C ALA A 64 -2.49 1.92 -8.87
N ALA A 65 -3.79 2.14 -8.80
CA ALA A 65 -4.50 2.94 -9.79
C ALA A 65 -3.98 4.38 -9.85
N GLY A 66 -3.44 4.87 -8.73
CA GLY A 66 -2.85 6.20 -8.66
C GLY A 66 -1.35 6.22 -8.91
N GLY A 67 -0.76 5.09 -9.26
CA GLY A 67 0.67 5.02 -9.54
C GLY A 67 1.55 4.71 -8.34
N TRP A 68 0.94 4.35 -7.21
CA TRP A 68 1.68 4.06 -5.99
C TRP A 68 2.08 2.60 -5.94
N LYS A 69 3.28 2.33 -5.44
CA LYS A 69 3.78 0.97 -5.31
C LYS A 69 3.92 0.59 -3.85
N PRO A 70 3.52 -0.63 -3.47
CA PRO A 70 3.59 -1.04 -2.07
C PRO A 70 5.02 -1.39 -1.68
N LEU A 71 5.31 -1.22 -0.40
CA LEU A 71 6.51 -1.75 0.22
C LEU A 71 6.18 -3.15 0.72
N ARG A 72 7.00 -4.13 0.39
CA ARG A 72 6.62 -5.52 0.65
C ARG A 72 6.56 -5.89 2.14
N SER A 73 7.33 -5.21 2.95
CA SER A 73 7.37 -5.51 4.39
C SER A 73 6.28 -4.80 5.20
N GLU A 74 5.55 -3.86 4.60
CA GLU A 74 4.58 -3.04 5.31
C GLU A 74 3.35 -2.81 4.45
N TRP A 75 2.20 -3.31 4.88
CA TRP A 75 0.97 -3.23 4.07
C TRP A 75 0.47 -1.79 3.88
N TRP A 76 0.87 -0.87 4.75
CA TRP A 76 0.37 0.51 4.75
C TRP A 76 1.27 1.49 4.00
N HIS A 77 2.48 1.08 3.64
CA HIS A 77 3.46 2.01 3.07
C HIS A 77 3.51 1.92 1.56
N PHE A 78 3.42 3.08 0.91
CA PHE A 78 3.45 3.15 -0.55
C PHE A 78 4.39 4.24 -1.00
N ASN A 79 5.05 3.97 -2.12
CA ASN A 79 5.98 4.90 -2.74
C ASN A 79 5.44 5.33 -4.08
N LEU A 80 5.51 6.63 -4.38
CA LEU A 80 5.17 7.14 -5.69
C LEU A 80 6.46 7.31 -6.47
N ARG A 81 6.57 6.56 -7.56
CA ARG A 81 7.74 6.60 -8.39
C ARG A 81 7.55 7.64 -9.47
N SER A 82 8.57 8.46 -9.69
CA SER A 82 8.55 9.44 -10.75
C SER A 82 9.74 9.19 -11.66
N ARG A 83 9.49 9.19 -12.94
CA ARG A 83 10.51 8.96 -13.93
C ARG A 83 10.78 10.25 -14.71
N ALA A 84 12.02 10.47 -15.06
CA ALA A 84 12.37 11.63 -15.87
C ALA A 84 11.59 11.67 -17.17
N ILE A 85 11.44 10.52 -17.82
CA ILE A 85 10.66 10.42 -19.03
C ILE A 85 9.22 10.80 -18.82
N ALA A 86 8.63 10.37 -17.73
CA ALA A 86 7.25 10.71 -17.42
C ALA A 86 7.09 12.21 -17.27
N ARG A 87 8.04 12.83 -16.60
CA ARG A 87 7.99 14.29 -16.47
C ARG A 87 8.05 14.97 -17.82
N SER A 88 8.87 14.46 -18.70
CA SER A 88 8.95 15.03 -20.02
C SER A 88 7.65 14.97 -20.74
N ARG A 89 6.92 13.89 -20.60
CA ARG A 89 5.64 13.75 -21.25
C ARG A 89 4.58 14.63 -20.67
N TYR A 90 4.73 14.97 -19.39
CA TYR A 90 3.72 15.73 -18.76
C TYR A 90 3.99 17.17 -18.73
N LYS A 91 5.10 17.52 -19.31
CA LYS A 91 5.35 18.83 -19.22
C LYS A 91 4.32 19.58 -19.79
N ARG A 92 3.46 19.00 -20.31
CA ARG A 92 2.38 19.44 -20.71
C ARG A 92 1.36 18.83 -20.12
N LEU A 93 1.22 18.23 -19.43
CA LEU A 93 0.33 17.38 -18.90
C LEU A 93 -0.02 17.47 -17.72
N ASP A 94 0.25 17.55 -17.49
CA ASP A 94 0.38 17.25 -16.68
C ASP A 94 -0.08 16.94 -16.08
N PHE A 95 -0.43 17.15 -16.03
CA PHE A 95 -0.69 16.47 -15.31
C PHE A 95 -0.62 16.78 -14.28
#